data_4966a92982fff746d89b4eb0853f4ec3
#
_entry.id   4966a92982fff746d89b4eb0853f4ec3
#
_cell.length_a   1.000
_cell.length_b   1.000
_cell.length_c   1.000
_cell.angle_alpha   90.00
_cell.angle_beta   90.00
_cell.angle_gamma   90.00
#
_symmetry.space_group_name_H-M   'P 1'
#
loop_
_entity.id
_entity.type
_entity.pdbx_description
1 polymer ?
#
loop_
_entity_poly.entity_id
_entity_poly.type
_entity_poly.pdbx_seq_one_letter_code
_entity_poly.pdbx_strand_id
1 'polypeptide(L)'
;MVQSLKEKLEFYKSQAKPSLVENLGIEMLELSPELVTASMPVDHRTCQPFGILHGGASVALAETIASFGGWLNIDLSLIHI
;
A
#
# COMPACT_ATOMS: atom_id res chain seq x y z
N MET A 1 21.25 -6.03 -9.83
CA MET A 1 20.67 -4.95 -10.65
C MET A 1 19.66 -4.16 -9.81
N VAL A 2 19.79 -2.85 -9.83
CA VAL A 2 18.88 -1.96 -9.10
C VAL A 2 17.71 -1.60 -10.02
N GLN A 3 16.49 -1.81 -9.55
CA GLN A 3 15.31 -1.43 -10.32
C GLN A 3 15.00 0.05 -10.11
N SER A 4 14.70 0.73 -11.19
CA SER A 4 14.29 2.12 -11.13
C SER A 4 12.89 2.24 -10.52
N LEU A 5 12.56 3.44 -10.06
CA LEU A 5 11.21 3.72 -9.57
C LEU A 5 10.16 3.42 -10.67
N LYS A 6 10.45 3.83 -11.90
CA LYS A 6 9.54 3.59 -13.02
C LYS A 6 9.26 2.10 -13.24
N GLU A 7 10.31 1.28 -13.19
CA GLU A 7 10.17 -0.17 -13.36
C GLU A 7 9.33 -0.77 -12.24
N LYS A 8 9.54 -0.35 -10.99
CA LYS A 8 8.77 -0.83 -9.86
C LYS A 8 7.30 -0.45 -9.97
N LEU A 9 7.00 0.77 -10.37
CA LEU A 9 5.62 1.23 -10.53
C LEU A 9 4.92 0.50 -11.68
N GLU A 10 5.63 0.24 -12.78
CA GLU A 10 5.10 -0.55 -13.87
C GLU A 10 4.81 -1.98 -13.44
N PHE A 11 5.74 -2.58 -12.68
CA PHE A 11 5.54 -3.92 -12.13
C PHE A 11 4.31 -3.97 -11.23
N TYR A 12 4.17 -3.01 -10.32
CA TYR A 12 3.01 -2.93 -9.44
C TYR A 12 1.69 -2.87 -10.24
N LYS A 13 1.64 -2.01 -11.23
CA LYS A 13 0.43 -1.86 -12.06
C LYS A 13 0.12 -3.15 -12.83
N SER A 14 1.12 -3.83 -13.35
CA SER A 14 0.92 -5.05 -14.12
C SER A 14 0.49 -6.22 -13.26
N GLN A 15 0.85 -6.22 -11.98
CA GLN A 15 0.52 -7.30 -11.03
C GLN A 15 -0.65 -6.98 -10.13
N ALA A 16 -1.27 -5.80 -10.30
CA ALA A 16 -2.37 -5.38 -9.45
C ALA A 16 -3.51 -6.39 -9.51
N LYS A 17 -3.91 -6.88 -8.36
CA LYS A 17 -4.99 -7.85 -8.19
C LYS A 17 -5.91 -7.37 -7.09
N PRO A 18 -7.17 -7.82 -7.07
CA PRO A 18 -8.04 -7.54 -5.94
C PRO A 18 -7.35 -7.96 -4.65
N SER A 19 -7.34 -7.08 -3.67
CA SER A 19 -6.60 -7.27 -2.43
C SER A 19 -7.28 -6.54 -1.29
N LEU A 20 -6.74 -6.69 -0.09
CA LEU A 20 -7.24 -5.97 1.09
C LEU A 20 -7.15 -4.45 0.87
N VAL A 21 -6.11 -3.99 0.19
CA VAL A 21 -5.93 -2.56 -0.13
C VAL A 21 -7.14 -2.05 -0.90
N GLU A 22 -7.54 -2.76 -1.94
CA GLU A 22 -8.70 -2.41 -2.73
C GLU A 22 -10.00 -2.53 -1.93
N ASN A 23 -10.14 -3.60 -1.17
CA ASN A 23 -11.35 -3.84 -0.38
C ASN A 23 -11.61 -2.76 0.67
N LEU A 24 -10.57 -2.17 1.23
CA LEU A 24 -10.68 -1.10 2.20
C LEU A 24 -10.79 0.29 1.55
N GLY A 25 -10.64 0.36 0.24
CA GLY A 25 -10.69 1.63 -0.48
C GLY A 25 -9.44 2.48 -0.31
N ILE A 26 -8.32 1.85 0.03
CA ILE A 26 -7.05 2.55 0.17
C ILE A 26 -6.56 3.01 -1.20
N GLU A 27 -6.23 4.30 -1.30
CA GLU A 27 -5.65 4.88 -2.51
C GLU A 27 -4.22 5.32 -2.24
N MET A 28 -3.29 4.84 -3.06
CA MET A 28 -1.90 5.29 -3.00
C MET A 28 -1.81 6.62 -3.74
N LEU A 29 -1.40 7.67 -3.04
CA LEU A 29 -1.37 9.03 -3.58
C LEU A 29 0.01 9.41 -4.09
N GLU A 30 1.06 9.11 -3.32
CA GLU A 30 2.43 9.35 -3.70
C GLU A 30 3.25 8.11 -3.44
N LEU A 31 4.05 7.72 -4.42
CA LEU A 31 4.91 6.54 -4.35
C LEU A 31 6.30 6.92 -4.82
N SER A 32 7.20 7.13 -3.89
CA SER A 32 8.62 7.35 -4.18
C SER A 32 9.45 6.77 -3.04
N PRO A 33 10.76 6.57 -3.26
CA PRO A 33 11.62 6.08 -2.17
C PRO A 33 11.67 6.99 -0.96
N GLU A 34 11.40 8.28 -1.14
CA GLU A 34 11.45 9.28 -0.07
C GLU A 34 10.12 9.53 0.61
N LEU A 35 9.01 9.20 -0.07
CA LEU A 35 7.69 9.55 0.43
C LEU A 35 6.63 8.61 -0.11
N VAL A 36 5.88 8.02 0.79
CA VAL A 36 4.70 7.23 0.44
C VAL A 36 3.52 7.82 1.19
N THR A 37 2.49 8.23 0.46
CA THR A 37 1.25 8.70 1.06
C THR A 37 0.08 7.92 0.50
N ALA A 38 -0.92 7.71 1.33
CA ALA A 38 -2.13 7.01 0.94
C ALA A 38 -3.31 7.56 1.73
N SER A 39 -4.50 7.34 1.21
CA SER A 39 -5.75 7.68 1.89
C SER A 39 -6.62 6.46 2.04
N MET A 40 -7.51 6.51 3.01
CA MET A 40 -8.48 5.45 3.24
C MET A 40 -9.79 6.11 3.68
N PRO A 41 -10.92 5.74 3.07
CA PRO A 41 -12.20 6.33 3.47
C PRO A 41 -12.62 5.81 4.85
N VAL A 42 -13.38 6.63 5.56
CA VAL A 42 -14.05 6.20 6.79
C VAL A 42 -15.52 5.95 6.42
N ASP A 43 -15.83 4.71 6.09
CA ASP A 43 -17.19 4.30 5.70
C ASP A 43 -17.43 2.85 6.13
N HIS A 44 -18.47 2.23 5.58
CA HIS A 44 -18.85 0.85 5.95
C HIS A 44 -17.73 -0.17 5.78
N ARG A 45 -16.75 0.11 4.91
CA ARG A 45 -15.62 -0.80 4.66
C ARG A 45 -14.60 -0.78 5.78
N THR A 46 -14.56 0.29 6.57
CA THR A 46 -13.48 0.56 7.53
C THR A 46 -13.96 0.84 8.94
N CYS A 47 -15.27 0.81 9.17
CA CYS A 47 -15.85 1.12 10.47
C CYS A 47 -16.23 -0.13 11.24
N GLN A 48 -16.24 0.03 12.55
CA GLN A 48 -16.83 -0.95 13.46
C GLN A 48 -18.36 -0.86 13.40
N PRO A 49 -19.09 -1.87 13.93
CA PRO A 49 -20.55 -1.82 13.97
C PRO A 49 -21.11 -0.58 14.67
N PHE A 50 -20.32 0.08 15.52
CA PHE A 50 -20.72 1.28 16.24
C PHE A 50 -20.58 2.56 15.44
N GLY A 51 -20.17 2.48 14.16
CA GLY A 51 -20.05 3.64 13.29
C GLY A 51 -18.76 4.44 13.41
N ILE A 52 -17.79 3.93 14.14
CA ILE A 52 -16.48 4.57 14.27
C ILE A 52 -15.42 3.76 13.53
N LEU A 53 -14.31 4.41 13.15
CA LEU A 53 -13.23 3.76 12.43
C LEU A 53 -12.67 2.57 13.21
N HIS A 54 -12.54 1.44 12.54
CA HIS A 54 -11.96 0.24 13.13
C HIS A 54 -10.44 0.41 13.26
N GLY A 55 -9.90 0.16 14.46
CA GLY A 55 -8.47 0.25 14.69
C GLY A 55 -7.65 -0.64 13.75
N GLY A 56 -8.17 -1.83 13.44
CA GLY A 56 -7.54 -2.73 12.49
C GLY A 56 -7.41 -2.15 11.08
N ALA A 57 -8.38 -1.33 10.65
CA ALA A 57 -8.31 -0.66 9.36
C ALA A 57 -7.18 0.38 9.37
N SER A 58 -7.00 1.12 10.46
CA SER A 58 -5.89 2.06 10.61
C SER A 58 -4.55 1.35 10.56
N VAL A 59 -4.43 0.20 11.21
CA VAL A 59 -3.21 -0.60 11.19
C VAL A 59 -2.94 -1.13 9.79
N ALA A 60 -3.98 -1.57 9.06
CA ALA A 60 -3.82 -2.03 7.68
C ALA A 60 -3.32 -0.91 6.77
N LEU A 61 -3.81 0.32 6.95
CA LEU A 61 -3.32 1.47 6.20
C LEU A 61 -1.85 1.74 6.51
N ALA A 62 -1.48 1.79 7.79
CA ALA A 62 -0.10 2.04 8.20
C ALA A 62 0.85 0.95 7.68
N GLU A 63 0.44 -0.31 7.77
CA GLU A 63 1.23 -1.44 7.27
C GLU A 63 1.41 -1.37 5.77
N THR A 64 0.36 -1.01 5.03
CA THR A 64 0.41 -0.88 3.58
C THR A 64 1.42 0.19 3.18
N ILE A 65 1.38 1.36 3.82
CA ILE A 65 2.33 2.45 3.55
C ILE A 65 3.76 2.00 3.85
N ALA A 66 3.97 1.36 4.98
CA ALA A 66 5.30 0.88 5.38
C ALA A 66 5.84 -0.17 4.40
N SER A 67 4.99 -1.08 3.96
CA SER A 67 5.38 -2.12 3.01
C SER A 67 5.76 -1.54 1.65
N PHE A 68 5.00 -0.57 1.15
CA PHE A 68 5.35 0.09 -0.10
C PHE A 68 6.66 0.87 0.04
N GLY A 69 6.83 1.59 1.15
CA GLY A 69 8.07 2.32 1.40
C GLY A 69 9.29 1.41 1.42
N GLY A 70 9.17 0.28 2.09
CA GLY A 70 10.24 -0.72 2.11
C GLY A 70 10.53 -1.26 0.72
N TRP A 71 9.48 -1.65 -0.01
CA TRP A 71 9.64 -2.20 -1.36
C TRP A 71 10.30 -1.21 -2.33
N LEU A 72 9.93 0.07 -2.25
CA LEU A 72 10.49 1.09 -3.13
C LEU A 72 11.97 1.39 -2.83
N ASN A 73 12.46 0.98 -1.66
CA ASN A 73 13.83 1.25 -1.23
C ASN A 73 14.76 0.05 -1.33
N ILE A 74 14.31 -1.08 -1.84
CA ILE A 74 15.14 -2.27 -1.97
C ILE A 74 15.28 -2.67 -3.44
N ASP A 75 16.33 -3.44 -3.71
CA ASP A 75 16.51 -4.05 -5.02
C ASP A 75 15.83 -5.43 -4.98
N LEU A 76 14.81 -5.61 -5.81
CA LEU A 76 14.05 -6.86 -5.84
C LEU A 76 14.91 -8.06 -6.22
N SER A 77 16.05 -7.84 -6.88
CA SER A 77 16.95 -8.93 -7.22
C SER A 77 17.61 -9.57 -5.99
N LEU A 78 17.55 -8.87 -4.85
CA LEU A 78 18.10 -9.37 -3.58
C LEU A 78 17.09 -10.16 -2.75
N ILE A 79 15.85 -10.23 -3.18
CA ILE A 79 14.80 -10.93 -2.46
C ILE A 79 14.73 -12.36 -2.97
N HIS A 80 14.96 -13.29 -2.08
CA HIS A 80 14.84 -14.73 -2.35
C HIS A 80 13.62 -15.27 -1.61
N ILE A 81 12.61 -15.55 -2.36
CA ILE A 81 11.36 -16.07 -1.80
C ILE A 81 11.18 -17.50 -2.23
#